data_e78f44c88742746486aa29c46f61e763
#
_entry.id   e78f44c88742746486aa29c46f61e763
#
_cell.length_a   1.000
_cell.length_b   1.000
_cell.length_c   1.000
_cell.angle_alpha   90.00
_cell.angle_beta   90.00
_cell.angle_gamma   90.00
#
_symmetry.space_group_name_H-M   'P 1'
#
loop_
_entity.id
_entity.type
_entity.pdbx_description
1 polymer ?
#
loop_
_entity_poly.entity_id
_entity_poly.type
_entity_poly.pdbx_seq_one_letter_code
_entity_poly.pdbx_strand_id
1 'polypeptide(L)'
;MTLTADHERLVAKRDQLAELRRQRVQRWVDNPVLWAKECIPDLELSDYQENELAAIPQHRRVAVRGPRGSGKTMPAAIVFWWFATTRELLGVDWKIPTTAGSWSQVRKYLWPEIHKWHRKIDWKTVGLPRPRLGVELLAHTLKMHYGEGFGKATTDPALIEGAHASHMLVIIDEGKSVVDGIWDAVEGFFANPGEHYAFALSTPGAPVGRFSEIHHRQPGYEDWHPIHVTIQQAIAAGRVTEEWVEQRRKQWTEDSQLYRCHVLAEFAGEEDGVLPLAWVEAAMERGRDLDRKLRPERIGVDVADTGGDQSVIA
;
A
#
# COMPACT_ATOMS: atom_id res chain seq x y z
N MET A 1 -45.79 38.56 -12.93
CA MET A 1 -45.86 37.11 -13.26
C MET A 1 -44.54 36.53 -13.86
N THR A 2 -43.72 37.31 -14.55
CA THR A 2 -42.50 36.83 -15.22
C THR A 2 -41.35 36.50 -14.26
N LEU A 3 -41.13 37.23 -13.17
CA LEU A 3 -40.02 37.03 -12.22
C LEU A 3 -40.11 35.69 -11.43
N THR A 4 -41.27 35.19 -11.16
CA THR A 4 -41.50 33.90 -10.47
C THR A 4 -41.18 32.68 -11.35
N ALA A 5 -41.60 32.71 -12.61
CA ALA A 5 -41.33 31.62 -13.57
C ALA A 5 -39.80 31.48 -13.89
N ASP A 6 -39.11 32.60 -14.03
CA ASP A 6 -37.67 32.61 -14.27
C ASP A 6 -36.89 32.12 -13.03
N HIS A 7 -37.36 32.49 -11.84
CA HIS A 7 -36.77 31.97 -10.57
C HIS A 7 -36.96 30.45 -10.45
N GLU A 8 -38.14 29.93 -10.69
CA GLU A 8 -38.44 28.48 -10.67
C GLU A 8 -37.58 27.71 -11.68
N ARG A 9 -37.40 28.24 -12.89
CA ARG A 9 -36.46 27.65 -13.90
C ARG A 9 -35.02 27.64 -13.45
N LEU A 10 -34.55 28.68 -12.80
CA LEU A 10 -33.17 28.75 -12.28
C LEU A 10 -32.95 27.75 -11.13
N VAL A 11 -33.93 27.62 -10.23
CA VAL A 11 -33.90 26.62 -9.15
C VAL A 11 -33.91 25.22 -9.74
N ALA A 12 -34.79 24.88 -10.65
CA ALA A 12 -34.83 23.57 -11.30
C ALA A 12 -33.51 23.23 -12.03
N LYS A 13 -32.93 24.20 -12.75
CA LYS A 13 -31.61 24.03 -13.41
C LYS A 13 -30.47 23.81 -12.42
N ARG A 14 -30.46 24.52 -11.30
CA ARG A 14 -29.52 24.35 -10.21
C ARG A 14 -29.59 22.93 -9.62
N ASP A 15 -30.82 22.49 -9.33
CA ASP A 15 -31.06 21.18 -8.73
C ASP A 15 -30.69 20.04 -9.68
N GLN A 16 -31.00 20.19 -10.98
CA GLN A 16 -30.52 19.26 -12.02
C GLN A 16 -28.99 19.19 -12.11
N LEU A 17 -28.33 20.34 -12.06
CA LEU A 17 -26.85 20.37 -12.06
C LEU A 17 -26.25 19.75 -10.79
N ALA A 18 -26.87 19.96 -9.65
CA ALA A 18 -26.44 19.34 -8.38
C ALA A 18 -26.58 17.81 -8.45
N GLU A 19 -27.67 17.30 -9.02
CA GLU A 19 -27.88 15.87 -9.19
C GLU A 19 -26.87 15.25 -10.17
N LEU A 20 -26.61 15.87 -11.31
CA LEU A 20 -25.58 15.43 -12.25
C LEU A 20 -24.19 15.40 -11.61
N ARG A 21 -23.88 16.38 -10.75
CA ARG A 21 -22.61 16.37 -9.98
C ARG A 21 -22.55 15.19 -9.02
N ARG A 22 -23.62 14.91 -8.27
CA ARG A 22 -23.67 13.75 -7.35
C ARG A 22 -23.46 12.44 -8.09
N GLN A 23 -24.15 12.24 -9.20
CA GLN A 23 -24.02 11.05 -10.03
C GLN A 23 -22.60 10.89 -10.57
N ARG A 24 -21.96 11.97 -11.01
CA ARG A 24 -20.56 11.94 -11.42
C ARG A 24 -19.64 11.56 -10.28
N VAL A 25 -19.78 12.18 -9.11
CA VAL A 25 -18.97 11.87 -7.92
C VAL A 25 -19.17 10.41 -7.50
N GLN A 26 -20.40 9.90 -7.52
CA GLN A 26 -20.66 8.50 -7.18
C GLN A 26 -19.97 7.55 -8.16
N ARG A 27 -20.00 7.82 -9.46
CA ARG A 27 -19.25 7.02 -10.45
C ARG A 27 -17.75 7.02 -10.17
N TRP A 28 -17.21 8.13 -9.71
CA TRP A 28 -15.79 8.22 -9.31
C TRP A 28 -15.48 7.48 -8.01
N VAL A 29 -16.40 7.52 -7.04
CA VAL A 29 -16.29 6.72 -5.79
C VAL A 29 -16.21 5.24 -6.11
N ASP A 30 -17.05 4.77 -7.01
CA ASP A 30 -17.14 3.35 -7.39
C ASP A 30 -16.02 2.92 -8.36
N ASN A 31 -15.34 3.87 -9.02
CA ASN A 31 -14.35 3.58 -10.05
C ASN A 31 -13.15 4.55 -10.01
N PRO A 32 -12.10 4.19 -9.26
CA PRO A 32 -10.86 4.98 -9.20
C PRO A 32 -10.16 5.16 -10.54
N VAL A 33 -10.26 4.16 -11.44
CA VAL A 33 -9.67 4.23 -12.78
C VAL A 33 -10.36 5.31 -13.61
N LEU A 34 -11.69 5.36 -13.54
CA LEU A 34 -12.48 6.41 -14.21
C LEU A 34 -12.10 7.80 -13.69
N TRP A 35 -12.03 7.96 -12.35
CA TRP A 35 -11.60 9.22 -11.74
C TRP A 35 -10.22 9.63 -12.24
N ALA A 36 -9.27 8.70 -12.24
CA ALA A 36 -7.91 8.96 -12.65
C ALA A 36 -7.82 9.42 -14.12
N LYS A 37 -8.51 8.71 -15.02
CA LYS A 37 -8.56 9.05 -16.46
C LYS A 37 -9.28 10.36 -16.76
N GLU A 38 -10.33 10.70 -16.02
CA GLU A 38 -11.07 11.96 -16.23
C GLU A 38 -10.38 13.16 -15.58
N CYS A 39 -9.71 12.97 -14.43
CA CYS A 39 -9.17 14.06 -13.62
C CYS A 39 -7.66 14.29 -13.79
N ILE A 40 -6.93 13.38 -14.45
CA ILE A 40 -5.49 13.51 -14.65
C ILE A 40 -5.21 13.47 -16.16
N PRO A 41 -5.00 14.62 -16.81
CA PRO A 41 -4.64 14.66 -18.23
C PRO A 41 -3.36 13.89 -18.51
N ASP A 42 -3.30 13.24 -19.67
CA ASP A 42 -2.14 12.48 -20.17
C ASP A 42 -1.67 11.37 -19.21
N LEU A 43 -2.60 10.84 -18.40
CA LEU A 43 -2.32 9.69 -17.53
C LEU A 43 -2.33 8.40 -18.35
N GLU A 44 -1.19 7.73 -18.38
CA GLU A 44 -1.05 6.38 -18.91
C GLU A 44 -0.92 5.38 -17.75
N LEU A 45 -1.97 4.59 -17.55
CA LEU A 45 -1.97 3.45 -16.64
C LEU A 45 -1.67 2.18 -17.45
N SER A 46 -0.83 1.32 -16.92
CA SER A 46 -0.72 -0.05 -17.41
C SER A 46 -1.89 -0.90 -16.94
N ASP A 47 -2.18 -2.00 -17.64
CA ASP A 47 -3.30 -2.89 -17.31
C ASP A 47 -3.28 -3.36 -15.86
N TYR A 48 -2.09 -3.70 -15.33
CA TYR A 48 -1.98 -4.11 -13.93
C TYR A 48 -2.24 -2.95 -12.96
N GLN A 49 -1.88 -1.71 -13.31
CA GLN A 49 -2.18 -0.54 -12.47
C GLN A 49 -3.69 -0.21 -12.49
N GLU A 50 -4.36 -0.37 -13.62
CA GLU A 50 -5.82 -0.29 -13.68
C GLU A 50 -6.48 -1.35 -12.80
N ASN A 51 -5.96 -2.59 -12.86
CA ASN A 51 -6.45 -3.68 -12.01
C ASN A 51 -6.23 -3.40 -10.52
N GLU A 52 -5.06 -2.87 -10.13
CA GLU A 52 -4.78 -2.45 -8.74
C GLU A 52 -5.80 -1.42 -8.24
N LEU A 53 -6.05 -0.37 -9.04
CA LEU A 53 -7.00 0.67 -8.69
C LEU A 53 -8.44 0.14 -8.61
N ALA A 54 -8.85 -0.67 -9.60
CA ALA A 54 -10.21 -1.23 -9.67
C ALA A 54 -10.50 -2.20 -8.52
N ALA A 55 -9.49 -2.90 -8.02
CA ALA A 55 -9.63 -3.85 -6.92
C ALA A 55 -10.02 -3.19 -5.59
N ILE A 56 -9.66 -1.92 -5.36
CA ILE A 56 -9.82 -1.27 -4.07
C ILE A 56 -11.30 -1.17 -3.65
N PRO A 57 -12.22 -0.60 -4.44
CA PRO A 57 -13.63 -0.54 -4.05
C PRO A 57 -14.30 -1.92 -4.01
N GLN A 58 -13.78 -2.91 -4.73
CA GLN A 58 -14.33 -4.25 -4.80
C GLN A 58 -13.97 -5.10 -3.57
N HIS A 59 -12.74 -5.00 -3.10
CA HIS A 59 -12.20 -5.89 -2.07
C HIS A 59 -11.90 -5.21 -0.74
N ARG A 60 -11.87 -3.87 -0.69
CA ARG A 60 -11.56 -3.04 0.48
C ARG A 60 -10.15 -3.21 1.05
N ARG A 61 -9.61 -4.41 1.10
CA ARG A 61 -8.24 -4.72 1.53
C ARG A 61 -7.48 -5.30 0.36
N VAL A 62 -6.51 -4.58 -0.15
CA VAL A 62 -5.72 -4.97 -1.34
C VAL A 62 -4.24 -4.92 -1.01
N ALA A 63 -3.54 -6.01 -1.28
CA ALA A 63 -2.10 -6.11 -1.13
C ALA A 63 -1.45 -6.42 -2.49
N VAL A 64 -0.53 -5.57 -2.93
CA VAL A 64 0.12 -5.71 -4.23
C VAL A 64 1.61 -6.00 -4.04
N ARG A 65 2.07 -7.12 -4.58
CA ARG A 65 3.49 -7.38 -4.75
C ARG A 65 3.91 -7.23 -6.20
N GLY A 66 5.08 -6.66 -6.43
CA GLY A 66 5.58 -6.47 -7.79
C GLY A 66 7.09 -6.29 -7.83
N PRO A 67 7.73 -6.48 -9.01
CA PRO A 67 9.17 -6.37 -9.18
C PRO A 67 9.65 -4.95 -8.88
N ARG A 68 10.96 -4.83 -8.72
CA ARG A 68 11.60 -3.51 -8.61
C ARG A 68 11.43 -2.75 -9.91
N GLY A 69 11.05 -1.47 -9.83
CA GLY A 69 10.84 -0.64 -11.02
C GLY A 69 9.44 -0.71 -11.62
N SER A 70 8.53 -1.56 -11.14
CA SER A 70 7.15 -1.65 -11.67
C SER A 70 6.26 -0.42 -11.38
N GLY A 71 6.77 0.60 -10.69
CA GLY A 71 6.04 1.85 -10.47
C GLY A 71 4.97 1.79 -9.40
N LYS A 72 5.09 0.92 -8.41
CA LYS A 72 4.11 0.70 -7.31
C LYS A 72 3.66 1.96 -6.56
N THR A 73 4.53 2.91 -6.33
CA THR A 73 4.20 4.12 -5.56
C THR A 73 3.24 5.06 -6.32
N MET A 74 3.17 4.97 -7.65
CA MET A 74 2.26 5.78 -8.46
C MET A 74 0.78 5.47 -8.18
N PRO A 75 0.31 4.20 -8.23
CA PRO A 75 -1.05 3.85 -7.83
C PRO A 75 -1.40 4.30 -6.42
N ALA A 76 -0.47 4.19 -5.45
CA ALA A 76 -0.68 4.67 -4.09
C ALA A 76 -1.00 6.17 -4.04
N ALA A 77 -0.26 6.99 -4.79
CA ALA A 77 -0.51 8.42 -4.86
C ALA A 77 -1.82 8.77 -5.61
N ILE A 78 -2.20 8.00 -6.63
CA ILE A 78 -3.47 8.17 -7.35
C ILE A 78 -4.65 7.81 -6.43
N VAL A 79 -4.56 6.70 -5.71
CA VAL A 79 -5.58 6.27 -4.74
C VAL A 79 -5.74 7.28 -3.61
N PHE A 80 -4.63 7.86 -3.14
CA PHE A 80 -4.67 8.95 -2.16
C PHE A 80 -5.52 10.13 -2.65
N TRP A 81 -5.28 10.61 -3.88
CA TRP A 81 -6.02 11.74 -4.42
C TRP A 81 -7.45 11.39 -4.83
N TRP A 82 -7.68 10.20 -5.35
CA TRP A 82 -9.02 9.70 -5.61
C TRP A 82 -9.88 9.72 -4.34
N PHE A 83 -9.36 9.15 -3.27
CA PHE A 83 -10.09 9.07 -2.01
C PHE A 83 -10.32 10.46 -1.42
N ALA A 84 -9.27 11.26 -1.27
CA ALA A 84 -9.36 12.60 -0.72
C ALA A 84 -10.38 13.47 -1.47
N THR A 85 -10.29 13.52 -2.79
CA THR A 85 -11.15 14.41 -3.60
C THR A 85 -12.60 13.96 -3.66
N THR A 86 -12.85 12.65 -3.77
CA THR A 86 -14.22 12.13 -3.86
C THR A 86 -14.96 12.26 -2.53
N ARG A 87 -14.31 11.99 -1.39
CA ARG A 87 -14.92 12.12 -0.06
C ARG A 87 -15.09 13.59 0.33
N GLU A 88 -14.16 14.45 -0.07
CA GLU A 88 -14.31 15.91 0.06
C GLU A 88 -15.53 16.44 -0.71
N LEU A 89 -15.75 15.96 -1.94
CA LEU A 89 -16.92 16.33 -2.77
C LEU A 89 -18.24 15.82 -2.20
N LEU A 90 -18.23 14.68 -1.52
CA LEU A 90 -19.39 14.15 -0.80
C LEU A 90 -19.70 14.90 0.50
N GLY A 91 -18.73 15.69 1.01
CA GLY A 91 -18.89 16.40 2.27
C GLY A 91 -18.90 15.48 3.49
N VAL A 92 -18.19 14.35 3.43
CA VAL A 92 -18.10 13.36 4.50
C VAL A 92 -16.79 13.46 5.23
N ASP A 93 -16.76 13.07 6.51
CA ASP A 93 -15.52 12.99 7.29
C ASP A 93 -14.62 11.86 6.78
N TRP A 94 -13.35 12.19 6.47
CA TRP A 94 -12.40 11.24 5.91
C TRP A 94 -10.99 11.40 6.45
N LYS A 95 -10.24 10.29 6.51
CA LYS A 95 -8.81 10.30 6.84
C LYS A 95 -8.01 9.33 5.97
N ILE A 96 -6.75 9.72 5.66
CA ILE A 96 -5.79 8.88 4.93
C ILE A 96 -4.47 8.82 5.70
N PRO A 97 -4.32 7.94 6.70
CA PRO A 97 -3.00 7.63 7.23
C PRO A 97 -2.15 6.92 6.18
N THR A 98 -0.92 7.37 6.01
CA THR A 98 0.07 6.75 5.12
C THR A 98 1.30 6.35 5.89
N THR A 99 1.81 5.15 5.64
CA THR A 99 3.01 4.62 6.30
C THR A 99 3.87 3.82 5.32
N ALA A 100 5.08 3.49 5.72
CA ALA A 100 6.00 2.63 4.97
C ALA A 100 6.96 1.93 5.94
N GLY A 101 7.81 1.02 5.48
CA GLY A 101 8.80 0.32 6.30
C GLY A 101 9.74 1.24 7.11
N SER A 102 9.86 2.51 6.73
CA SER A 102 10.57 3.53 7.49
C SER A 102 10.01 4.93 7.23
N TRP A 103 10.18 5.86 8.19
CA TRP A 103 9.84 7.27 8.01
C TRP A 103 10.58 7.91 6.83
N SER A 104 11.81 7.46 6.57
CA SER A 104 12.58 7.93 5.42
C SER A 104 11.91 7.58 4.08
N GLN A 105 11.28 6.40 3.97
CA GLN A 105 10.55 5.99 2.78
C GLN A 105 9.29 6.81 2.57
N VAL A 106 8.49 7.02 3.62
CA VAL A 106 7.32 7.91 3.58
C VAL A 106 7.72 9.29 3.04
N ARG A 107 8.78 9.88 3.63
CA ARG A 107 9.24 11.22 3.32
C ARG A 107 9.89 11.36 1.94
N LYS A 108 10.69 10.35 1.52
CA LYS A 108 11.51 10.46 0.31
C LYS A 108 10.83 9.91 -0.94
N TYR A 109 9.84 9.01 -0.80
CA TYR A 109 9.24 8.34 -1.95
C TYR A 109 7.74 8.54 -2.04
N LEU A 110 6.95 8.19 -1.04
CA LEU A 110 5.50 8.25 -1.11
C LEU A 110 4.97 9.69 -1.19
N TRP A 111 5.37 10.56 -0.26
CA TRP A 111 4.88 11.94 -0.24
C TRP A 111 5.35 12.79 -1.41
N PRO A 112 6.60 12.70 -1.90
CA PRO A 112 7.00 13.34 -3.15
C PRO A 112 6.17 12.88 -4.36
N GLU A 113 5.76 11.60 -4.43
CA GLU A 113 4.88 11.11 -5.48
C GLU A 113 3.46 11.69 -5.34
N ILE A 114 2.89 11.76 -4.11
CA ILE A 114 1.62 12.45 -3.83
C ILE A 114 1.68 13.92 -4.29
N HIS A 115 2.76 14.64 -3.97
CA HIS A 115 2.99 16.02 -4.42
C HIS A 115 3.14 16.15 -5.94
N LYS A 116 3.76 15.18 -6.59
CA LYS A 116 3.92 15.13 -8.05
C LYS A 116 2.55 15.03 -8.72
N TRP A 117 1.69 14.13 -8.28
CA TRP A 117 0.35 13.94 -8.84
C TRP A 117 -0.58 15.10 -8.54
N HIS A 118 -0.49 15.73 -7.38
CA HIS A 118 -1.19 16.98 -7.10
C HIS A 118 -1.02 18.04 -8.21
N ARG A 119 0.17 18.12 -8.78
CA ARG A 119 0.46 19.08 -9.85
C ARG A 119 -0.15 18.72 -11.20
N LYS A 120 -0.45 17.43 -11.40
CA LYS A 120 -0.98 16.87 -12.65
C LYS A 120 -2.51 16.78 -12.67
N ILE A 121 -3.17 16.84 -11.52
CA ILE A 121 -4.63 16.82 -11.43
C ILE A 121 -5.22 18.08 -12.05
N ASP A 122 -6.22 17.89 -12.91
CA ASP A 122 -7.09 18.99 -13.38
C ASP A 122 -8.16 19.30 -12.32
N TRP A 123 -7.83 20.22 -11.44
CA TRP A 123 -8.69 20.65 -10.33
C TRP A 123 -10.02 21.26 -10.79
N LYS A 124 -10.08 21.78 -12.02
CA LYS A 124 -11.32 22.28 -12.62
C LYS A 124 -12.27 21.11 -12.92
N THR A 125 -11.77 20.04 -13.49
CA THR A 125 -12.55 18.83 -13.75
C THR A 125 -12.97 18.16 -12.46
N VAL A 126 -12.09 18.06 -11.44
CA VAL A 126 -12.45 17.59 -10.10
C VAL A 126 -13.59 18.42 -9.50
N GLY A 127 -13.57 19.74 -9.70
CA GLY A 127 -14.58 20.65 -9.16
C GLY A 127 -14.31 21.08 -7.72
N LEU A 128 -13.08 20.98 -7.27
CA LEU A 128 -12.58 21.48 -5.99
C LEU A 128 -11.51 22.56 -6.21
N PRO A 129 -11.35 23.51 -5.28
CA PRO A 129 -10.19 24.38 -5.28
C PRO A 129 -8.91 23.55 -5.12
N ARG A 130 -7.87 23.90 -5.87
CA ARG A 130 -6.56 23.24 -5.74
C ARG A 130 -5.97 23.51 -4.36
N PRO A 131 -5.63 22.47 -3.57
CA PRO A 131 -4.93 22.65 -2.30
C PRO A 131 -3.61 23.41 -2.49
N ARG A 132 -3.41 24.47 -1.71
CA ARG A 132 -2.22 25.33 -1.82
C ARG A 132 -1.04 24.68 -1.11
N LEU A 133 0.09 24.66 -1.81
CA LEU A 133 1.36 24.18 -1.23
C LEU A 133 1.78 25.07 -0.06
N GLY A 134 2.15 24.44 1.05
CA GLY A 134 2.54 25.15 2.27
C GLY A 134 1.36 25.62 3.14
N VAL A 135 0.12 25.42 2.72
CA VAL A 135 -1.09 25.79 3.47
C VAL A 135 -1.94 24.54 3.72
N GLU A 136 -2.68 24.07 2.74
CA GLU A 136 -3.49 22.84 2.84
C GLU A 136 -2.64 21.58 2.56
N LEU A 137 -1.68 21.66 1.61
CA LEU A 137 -0.76 20.57 1.30
C LEU A 137 0.64 20.91 1.83
N LEU A 138 0.97 20.34 2.99
CA LEU A 138 2.26 20.44 3.65
C LEU A 138 3.20 19.31 3.20
N ALA A 139 4.41 19.26 3.73
CA ALA A 139 5.41 18.26 3.35
C ALA A 139 4.91 16.81 3.47
N HIS A 140 4.14 16.50 4.52
CA HIS A 140 3.63 15.15 4.80
C HIS A 140 2.21 15.18 5.39
N THR A 141 1.42 16.20 5.04
CA THR A 141 0.04 16.33 5.49
C THR A 141 -0.75 17.10 4.43
N LEU A 142 -1.94 16.60 4.14
CA LEU A 142 -2.99 17.30 3.41
C LEU A 142 -4.12 17.60 4.39
N LYS A 143 -4.57 18.85 4.47
CA LYS A 143 -5.77 19.24 5.22
C LYS A 143 -6.77 19.87 4.27
N MET A 144 -7.97 19.34 4.23
CA MET A 144 -9.09 19.88 3.46
C MET A 144 -10.24 20.21 4.42
N HIS A 145 -11.40 20.56 3.90
CA HIS A 145 -12.50 21.02 4.74
C HIS A 145 -13.11 19.88 5.57
N TYR A 146 -13.28 18.71 4.98
CA TYR A 146 -13.93 17.55 5.62
C TYR A 146 -12.94 16.48 6.10
N GLY A 147 -11.67 16.58 5.76
CA GLY A 147 -10.73 15.54 6.18
C GLY A 147 -9.27 15.87 5.97
N GLU A 148 -8.45 14.87 6.26
CA GLU A 148 -6.99 15.00 6.20
C GLU A 148 -6.29 13.72 5.75
N GLY A 149 -5.18 13.87 5.03
CA GLY A 149 -4.22 12.80 4.79
C GLY A 149 -2.89 13.12 5.45
N PHE A 150 -2.22 12.14 6.04
CA PHE A 150 -0.97 12.38 6.75
C PHE A 150 -0.02 11.18 6.73
N GLY A 151 1.28 11.48 6.76
CA GLY A 151 2.34 10.49 6.94
C GLY A 151 2.60 10.21 8.41
N LYS A 152 2.79 8.93 8.75
CA LYS A 152 3.18 8.47 10.09
C LYS A 152 4.38 7.55 10.04
N ALA A 153 5.19 7.59 11.10
CA ALA A 153 6.29 6.66 11.27
C ALA A 153 5.76 5.26 11.66
N THR A 154 6.46 4.23 11.24
CA THR A 154 6.11 2.82 11.47
C THR A 154 6.32 2.34 12.91
N THR A 155 6.96 3.12 13.75
CA THR A 155 7.37 2.69 15.11
C THR A 155 6.33 2.94 16.19
N ASP A 156 5.22 3.61 15.86
CA ASP A 156 4.20 3.97 16.85
C ASP A 156 2.79 3.61 16.33
N PRO A 157 2.28 2.39 16.62
CA PRO A 157 0.93 1.97 16.25
C PRO A 157 -0.17 2.89 16.81
N ALA A 158 0.00 3.45 18.01
CA ALA A 158 -0.99 4.32 18.64
C ALA A 158 -1.29 5.58 17.81
N LEU A 159 -0.34 6.02 16.98
CA LEU A 159 -0.56 7.16 16.07
C LEU A 159 -1.48 6.82 14.88
N ILE A 160 -1.58 5.55 14.52
CA ILE A 160 -2.51 5.07 13.50
C ILE A 160 -3.84 4.76 14.17
N GLU A 161 -3.86 4.06 15.30
CA GLU A 161 -5.06 3.75 16.08
C GLU A 161 -5.87 4.98 16.47
N GLY A 162 -5.22 6.11 16.73
CA GLY A 162 -5.89 7.40 17.02
C GLY A 162 -6.55 8.09 15.82
N ALA A 163 -6.42 7.55 14.62
CA ALA A 163 -7.05 8.12 13.43
C ALA A 163 -8.46 7.54 13.25
N HIS A 164 -9.48 8.27 13.65
CA HIS A 164 -10.88 7.87 13.45
C HIS A 164 -11.58 8.79 12.46
N ALA A 165 -12.30 8.22 11.51
CA ALA A 165 -13.21 8.89 10.59
C ALA A 165 -14.23 7.88 10.07
N SER A 166 -15.37 8.35 9.57
CA SER A 166 -16.38 7.49 8.96
C SER A 166 -15.91 6.88 7.62
N HIS A 167 -14.96 7.55 6.97
CA HIS A 167 -14.35 7.09 5.71
C HIS A 167 -12.83 7.10 5.86
N MET A 168 -12.21 5.94 5.73
CA MET A 168 -10.77 5.79 5.92
C MET A 168 -10.12 5.02 4.77
N LEU A 169 -8.92 5.46 4.41
CA LEU A 169 -8.03 4.75 3.51
C LEU A 169 -6.64 4.68 4.15
N VAL A 170 -6.15 3.49 4.43
CA VAL A 170 -4.76 3.32 4.88
C VAL A 170 -3.89 2.94 3.69
N ILE A 171 -2.78 3.64 3.51
CA ILE A 171 -1.78 3.31 2.47
C ILE A 171 -0.50 2.86 3.15
N ILE A 172 -0.06 1.65 2.81
CA ILE A 172 1.15 1.01 3.32
C ILE A 172 2.12 0.79 2.15
N ASP A 173 3.15 1.60 2.07
CA ASP A 173 4.24 1.38 1.11
C ASP A 173 5.35 0.54 1.75
N GLU A 174 6.01 -0.32 0.98
CA GLU A 174 6.99 -1.30 1.45
C GLU A 174 6.47 -2.18 2.61
N GLY A 175 5.27 -2.74 2.44
CA GLY A 175 4.53 -3.51 3.46
C GLY A 175 5.31 -4.65 4.10
N LYS A 176 6.27 -5.27 3.37
CA LYS A 176 7.14 -6.33 3.92
C LYS A 176 7.96 -5.90 5.14
N SER A 177 8.21 -4.60 5.26
CA SER A 177 9.07 -4.02 6.32
C SER A 177 8.26 -3.32 7.41
N VAL A 178 6.94 -3.40 7.36
CA VAL A 178 6.04 -2.77 8.34
C VAL A 178 5.81 -3.74 9.49
N VAL A 179 5.97 -3.25 10.72
CA VAL A 179 5.82 -4.05 11.94
C VAL A 179 4.37 -4.49 12.16
N ASP A 180 4.16 -5.64 12.80
CA ASP A 180 2.85 -6.25 12.99
C ASP A 180 1.84 -5.35 13.71
N GLY A 181 2.27 -4.57 14.70
CA GLY A 181 1.39 -3.63 15.41
C GLY A 181 0.72 -2.57 14.49
N ILE A 182 1.35 -2.21 13.38
CA ILE A 182 0.73 -1.33 12.37
C ILE A 182 -0.38 -2.07 11.61
N TRP A 183 -0.15 -3.33 11.24
CA TRP A 183 -1.16 -4.17 10.61
C TRP A 183 -2.36 -4.41 11.53
N ASP A 184 -2.11 -4.66 12.81
CA ASP A 184 -3.16 -4.81 13.81
C ASP A 184 -3.98 -3.52 13.97
N ALA A 185 -3.33 -2.36 13.97
CA ALA A 185 -4.00 -1.06 13.99
C ALA A 185 -4.89 -0.85 12.74
N VAL A 186 -4.43 -1.29 11.57
CA VAL A 186 -5.21 -1.24 10.31
C VAL A 186 -6.45 -2.12 10.41
N GLU A 187 -6.32 -3.35 10.92
CA GLU A 187 -7.48 -4.23 11.12
C GLU A 187 -8.50 -3.64 12.11
N GLY A 188 -8.02 -2.92 13.13
CA GLY A 188 -8.88 -2.23 14.08
C GLY A 188 -9.86 -1.24 13.45
N PHE A 189 -9.51 -0.61 12.31
CA PHE A 189 -10.43 0.30 11.62
C PHE A 189 -11.65 -0.40 11.04
N PHE A 190 -11.48 -1.64 10.57
CA PHE A 190 -12.58 -2.41 9.98
C PHE A 190 -13.56 -2.96 11.03
N ALA A 191 -13.26 -2.84 12.31
CA ALA A 191 -14.19 -3.18 13.39
C ALA A 191 -15.33 -2.15 13.53
N ASN A 192 -15.13 -0.92 13.05
CA ASN A 192 -16.11 0.15 13.18
C ASN A 192 -17.01 0.24 11.93
N PRO A 193 -18.27 0.67 12.08
CA PRO A 193 -19.12 0.98 10.92
C PRO A 193 -18.50 2.11 10.10
N GLY A 194 -18.51 1.97 8.78
CA GLY A 194 -18.00 2.99 7.88
C GLY A 194 -17.45 2.44 6.58
N GLU A 195 -16.88 3.32 5.79
CA GLU A 195 -16.20 2.96 4.55
C GLU A 195 -14.69 2.93 4.78
N HIS A 196 -14.12 1.74 4.90
CA HIS A 196 -12.71 1.55 5.21
C HIS A 196 -12.00 0.78 4.12
N TYR A 197 -10.81 1.25 3.75
CA TYR A 197 -9.92 0.64 2.76
C TYR A 197 -8.51 0.52 3.30
N ALA A 198 -7.82 -0.54 2.89
CA ALA A 198 -6.39 -0.72 3.08
C ALA A 198 -5.73 -1.06 1.74
N PHE A 199 -4.69 -0.33 1.40
CA PHE A 199 -3.92 -0.54 0.18
C PHE A 199 -2.44 -0.68 0.52
N ALA A 200 -1.92 -1.90 0.45
CA ALA A 200 -0.54 -2.23 0.78
C ALA A 200 0.24 -2.61 -0.47
N LEU A 201 1.45 -2.09 -0.60
CA LEU A 201 2.33 -2.35 -1.74
C LEU A 201 3.72 -2.72 -1.24
N SER A 202 4.37 -3.66 -1.90
CA SER A 202 5.78 -3.98 -1.63
C SER A 202 6.44 -4.75 -2.79
N THR A 203 7.77 -4.69 -2.83
CA THR A 203 8.57 -5.75 -3.40
C THR A 203 8.66 -6.86 -2.34
N PRO A 204 8.49 -8.15 -2.65
CA PRO A 204 8.60 -9.22 -1.67
C PRO A 204 10.00 -9.30 -1.03
N GLY A 205 10.09 -10.03 0.05
CA GLY A 205 11.31 -10.37 0.77
C GLY A 205 11.28 -11.82 1.24
N ALA A 206 11.80 -12.08 2.43
CA ALA A 206 11.64 -13.37 3.09
C ALA A 206 10.15 -13.74 3.26
N PRO A 207 9.76 -15.03 3.26
CA PRO A 207 8.39 -15.49 3.38
C PRO A 207 7.88 -15.42 4.83
N VAL A 208 8.08 -14.27 5.48
CA VAL A 208 7.71 -14.03 6.89
C VAL A 208 6.95 -12.71 7.04
N GLY A 209 6.15 -12.59 8.08
CA GLY A 209 5.37 -11.41 8.44
C GLY A 209 4.07 -11.25 7.63
N ARG A 210 3.25 -10.29 8.06
CA ARG A 210 1.86 -10.08 7.59
C ARG A 210 1.73 -9.95 6.07
N PHE A 211 2.63 -9.20 5.43
CA PHE A 211 2.57 -9.04 3.97
C PHE A 211 2.77 -10.36 3.22
N SER A 212 3.65 -11.23 3.73
CA SER A 212 3.85 -12.57 3.18
C SER A 212 2.65 -13.49 3.45
N GLU A 213 2.13 -13.48 4.67
CA GLU A 213 0.97 -14.27 5.09
C GLU A 213 -0.25 -13.98 4.23
N ILE A 214 -0.55 -12.70 3.96
CA ILE A 214 -1.61 -12.27 3.04
C ILE A 214 -1.43 -12.87 1.64
N HIS A 215 -0.22 -12.77 1.09
CA HIS A 215 0.05 -13.27 -0.26
C HIS A 215 0.07 -14.79 -0.38
N HIS A 216 0.36 -15.50 0.70
CA HIS A 216 0.27 -16.97 0.78
C HIS A 216 -1.12 -17.44 1.21
N ARG A 217 -2.09 -16.52 1.38
CA ARG A 217 -3.47 -16.83 1.78
C ARG A 217 -3.53 -17.66 3.06
N GLN A 218 -2.68 -17.30 4.03
CA GLN A 218 -2.70 -17.93 5.34
C GLN A 218 -4.09 -17.76 5.99
N PRO A 219 -4.57 -18.74 6.79
CA PRO A 219 -5.83 -18.61 7.52
C PRO A 219 -5.88 -17.33 8.35
N GLY A 220 -7.02 -16.60 8.25
CA GLY A 220 -7.23 -15.32 8.94
C GLY A 220 -6.99 -14.09 8.07
N TYR A 221 -6.59 -14.26 6.80
CA TYR A 221 -6.38 -13.16 5.84
C TYR A 221 -7.23 -13.29 4.58
N GLU A 222 -8.35 -14.01 4.67
CA GLU A 222 -9.23 -14.27 3.53
C GLU A 222 -9.91 -13.01 2.98
N ASP A 223 -10.02 -11.98 3.80
CA ASP A 223 -10.58 -10.67 3.45
C ASP A 223 -9.58 -9.73 2.73
N TRP A 224 -8.32 -10.12 2.64
CA TRP A 224 -7.33 -9.45 1.81
C TRP A 224 -7.30 -10.00 0.39
N HIS A 225 -7.24 -9.10 -0.59
CA HIS A 225 -7.08 -9.42 -2.01
C HIS A 225 -5.61 -9.25 -2.44
N PRO A 226 -4.83 -10.34 -2.54
CA PRO A 226 -3.45 -10.26 -3.00
C PRO A 226 -3.37 -10.17 -4.52
N ILE A 227 -2.58 -9.24 -5.01
CA ILE A 227 -2.24 -9.05 -6.44
C ILE A 227 -0.75 -9.29 -6.64
N HIS A 228 -0.39 -10.09 -7.63
CA HIS A 228 0.98 -10.30 -8.07
C HIS A 228 1.20 -9.66 -9.43
N VAL A 229 1.97 -8.60 -9.48
CA VAL A 229 2.46 -7.99 -10.73
C VAL A 229 3.72 -8.74 -11.16
N THR A 230 3.68 -9.36 -12.34
CA THR A 230 4.80 -10.13 -12.86
C THR A 230 5.83 -9.24 -13.59
N ILE A 231 7.03 -9.76 -13.77
CA ILE A 231 8.07 -9.04 -14.54
C ILE A 231 7.64 -8.87 -16.01
N GLN A 232 6.93 -9.85 -16.58
CA GLN A 232 6.41 -9.78 -17.96
C GLN A 232 5.41 -8.62 -18.11
N GLN A 233 4.52 -8.44 -17.15
CA GLN A 233 3.58 -7.32 -17.16
C GLN A 233 4.33 -5.97 -17.03
N ALA A 234 5.37 -5.90 -16.21
CA ALA A 234 6.17 -4.69 -16.05
C ALA A 234 6.98 -4.35 -17.32
N ILE A 235 7.47 -5.38 -18.05
CA ILE A 235 8.15 -5.21 -19.34
C ILE A 235 7.14 -4.76 -20.41
N ALA A 236 6.00 -5.43 -20.54
CA ALA A 236 4.96 -5.08 -21.50
C ALA A 236 4.45 -3.64 -21.31
N ALA A 237 4.43 -3.16 -20.08
CA ALA A 237 4.08 -1.77 -19.74
C ALA A 237 5.24 -0.77 -19.92
N GLY A 238 6.40 -1.19 -20.40
CA GLY A 238 7.58 -0.32 -20.58
C GLY A 238 8.17 0.22 -19.27
N ARG A 239 7.85 -0.38 -18.13
CA ARG A 239 8.36 0.04 -16.81
C ARG A 239 9.73 -0.56 -16.50
N VAL A 240 10.00 -1.76 -17.02
CA VAL A 240 11.27 -2.48 -16.88
C VAL A 240 11.70 -2.91 -18.27
N THR A 241 13.00 -2.89 -18.55
CA THR A 241 13.53 -3.34 -19.85
C THR A 241 13.99 -4.81 -19.78
N GLU A 242 13.85 -5.54 -20.88
CA GLU A 242 14.39 -6.90 -20.97
C GLU A 242 15.90 -6.94 -20.73
N GLU A 243 16.62 -5.92 -21.21
CA GLU A 243 18.06 -5.77 -21.00
C GLU A 243 18.41 -5.74 -19.51
N TRP A 244 17.65 -4.97 -18.69
CA TRP A 244 17.84 -4.90 -17.24
C TRP A 244 17.62 -6.28 -16.61
N VAL A 245 16.59 -7.02 -17.03
CA VAL A 245 16.29 -8.36 -16.51
C VAL A 245 17.44 -9.32 -16.82
N GLU A 246 17.94 -9.30 -18.06
CA GLU A 246 19.05 -10.16 -18.47
C GLU A 246 20.35 -9.83 -17.75
N GLN A 247 20.64 -8.54 -17.50
CA GLN A 247 21.77 -8.13 -16.68
C GLN A 247 21.65 -8.64 -15.22
N ARG A 248 20.43 -8.58 -14.64
CA ARG A 248 20.20 -9.11 -13.28
C ARG A 248 20.32 -10.63 -13.24
N ARG A 249 19.83 -11.33 -14.25
CA ARG A 249 19.99 -12.79 -14.38
C ARG A 249 21.45 -13.22 -14.34
N LYS A 250 22.31 -12.53 -15.09
CA LYS A 250 23.74 -12.78 -15.09
C LYS A 250 24.44 -12.43 -13.77
N GLN A 251 23.98 -11.36 -13.11
CA GLN A 251 24.62 -10.84 -11.92
C GLN A 251 24.20 -11.58 -10.65
N TRP A 252 22.90 -11.93 -10.54
CA TRP A 252 22.33 -12.46 -9.31
C TRP A 252 22.02 -13.95 -9.38
N THR A 253 22.01 -14.56 -10.57
CA THR A 253 21.47 -15.89 -10.86
C THR A 253 19.96 -16.00 -10.58
N GLU A 254 19.27 -16.85 -11.33
CA GLU A 254 17.81 -16.95 -11.23
C GLU A 254 17.32 -17.49 -9.89
N ASP A 255 18.10 -18.38 -9.29
CA ASP A 255 17.75 -19.06 -8.04
C ASP A 255 18.04 -18.19 -6.79
N SER A 256 18.76 -17.08 -6.97
CA SER A 256 19.09 -16.22 -5.83
C SER A 256 17.88 -15.52 -5.25
N GLN A 257 17.87 -15.32 -3.94
CA GLN A 257 16.87 -14.54 -3.24
C GLN A 257 16.69 -13.14 -3.85
N LEU A 258 17.80 -12.50 -4.25
CA LEU A 258 17.75 -11.17 -4.87
C LEU A 258 16.98 -11.19 -6.20
N TYR A 259 17.22 -12.16 -7.08
CA TYR A 259 16.55 -12.26 -8.35
C TYR A 259 15.07 -12.59 -8.16
N ARG A 260 14.76 -13.58 -7.33
CA ARG A 260 13.39 -13.99 -7.02
C ARG A 260 12.58 -12.83 -6.43
N CYS A 261 13.11 -12.12 -5.43
CA CYS A 261 12.38 -11.00 -4.82
C CYS A 261 12.27 -9.78 -5.74
N HIS A 262 13.37 -9.37 -6.37
CA HIS A 262 13.43 -8.08 -7.06
C HIS A 262 13.03 -8.15 -8.54
N VAL A 263 13.19 -9.31 -9.19
CA VAL A 263 12.82 -9.48 -10.60
C VAL A 263 11.52 -10.25 -10.73
N LEU A 264 11.39 -11.42 -10.09
CA LEU A 264 10.19 -12.24 -10.22
C LEU A 264 9.05 -11.80 -9.30
N ALA A 265 9.33 -10.95 -8.35
CA ALA A 265 8.39 -10.56 -7.28
C ALA A 265 7.84 -11.77 -6.53
N GLU A 266 8.70 -12.74 -6.23
CA GLU A 266 8.42 -13.92 -5.42
C GLU A 266 8.99 -13.76 -4.02
N PHE A 267 8.32 -14.33 -3.04
CA PHE A 267 8.92 -14.47 -1.72
C PHE A 267 9.98 -15.56 -1.81
N ALA A 268 11.17 -15.25 -1.34
CA ALA A 268 12.28 -16.20 -1.32
C ALA A 268 12.66 -16.48 0.13
N GLY A 269 12.72 -17.77 0.46
CA GLY A 269 13.25 -18.23 1.73
C GLY A 269 14.77 -17.99 1.79
N GLU A 270 15.29 -18.00 2.98
CA GLU A 270 16.73 -17.97 3.24
C GLU A 270 17.37 -19.32 2.82
N GLU A 271 17.34 -19.66 1.53
CA GLU A 271 18.19 -20.73 1.02
C GLU A 271 19.67 -20.33 1.04
N ASP A 272 19.96 -19.03 1.15
CA ASP A 272 21.30 -18.45 1.29
C ASP A 272 21.71 -18.18 2.75
N GLY A 273 20.92 -18.60 3.73
CA GLY A 273 21.40 -18.69 5.11
C GLY A 273 22.56 -19.72 5.19
N VAL A 274 23.55 -19.44 6.01
CA VAL A 274 24.68 -20.38 6.25
C VAL A 274 24.18 -21.79 6.59
N LEU A 275 22.94 -21.88 7.11
CA LEU A 275 22.19 -23.12 7.35
C LEU A 275 20.75 -22.96 6.82
N PRO A 276 20.32 -23.73 5.82
CA PRO A 276 18.92 -23.80 5.40
C PRO A 276 18.00 -24.15 6.58
N LEU A 277 16.89 -23.44 6.72
CA LEU A 277 15.91 -23.67 7.81
C LEU A 277 15.52 -25.13 7.92
N ALA A 278 15.33 -25.82 6.79
CA ALA A 278 15.04 -27.25 6.75
C ALA A 278 16.10 -28.13 7.44
N TRP A 279 17.37 -27.70 7.41
CA TRP A 279 18.45 -28.40 8.11
C TRP A 279 18.39 -28.16 9.62
N VAL A 280 18.01 -26.94 10.02
CA VAL A 280 17.80 -26.59 11.44
C VAL A 280 16.62 -27.39 12.00
N GLU A 281 15.49 -27.42 11.30
CA GLU A 281 14.30 -28.18 11.69
C GLU A 281 14.60 -29.69 11.78
N ALA A 282 15.28 -30.25 10.77
CA ALA A 282 15.69 -31.65 10.79
C ALA A 282 16.71 -31.95 11.91
N ALA A 283 17.55 -31.01 12.28
CA ALA A 283 18.46 -31.16 13.41
C ALA A 283 17.71 -31.08 14.75
N MET A 284 16.75 -30.18 14.89
CA MET A 284 15.89 -30.07 16.07
C MET A 284 15.05 -31.34 16.27
N GLU A 285 14.50 -31.91 15.18
CA GLU A 285 13.69 -33.13 15.23
C GLU A 285 14.56 -34.32 15.66
N ARG A 286 15.76 -34.48 15.08
CA ARG A 286 16.73 -35.47 15.53
C ARG A 286 17.16 -35.27 16.99
N GLY A 287 17.29 -34.02 17.41
CA GLY A 287 17.65 -33.70 18.80
C GLY A 287 16.56 -34.08 19.82
N ARG A 288 15.28 -34.17 19.41
CA ARG A 288 14.18 -34.65 20.28
C ARG A 288 14.29 -36.14 20.61
N ASP A 289 14.87 -36.93 19.70
CA ASP A 289 15.04 -38.37 19.85
C ASP A 289 16.36 -38.76 20.55
N LEU A 290 17.24 -37.78 20.79
CA LEU A 290 18.46 -38.04 21.51
C LEU A 290 18.20 -38.36 23.00
N ASP A 291 18.79 -39.46 23.48
CA ASP A 291 18.73 -39.84 24.88
C ASP A 291 19.40 -38.75 25.74
N ARG A 292 18.58 -38.08 26.58
CA ARG A 292 19.01 -36.99 27.48
C ARG A 292 20.08 -37.41 28.52
N LYS A 293 20.48 -38.69 28.54
CA LYS A 293 21.54 -39.20 29.40
C LYS A 293 22.95 -39.04 28.83
N LEU A 294 23.06 -38.68 27.56
CA LEU A 294 24.38 -38.38 26.97
C LEU A 294 24.89 -37.06 27.52
N ARG A 295 26.07 -37.09 28.14
CA ARG A 295 26.73 -35.86 28.56
C ARG A 295 27.26 -35.13 27.31
N PRO A 296 27.02 -33.83 27.17
CA PRO A 296 27.53 -33.07 26.05
C PRO A 296 29.07 -33.10 26.10
N GLU A 297 29.71 -33.47 24.99
CA GLU A 297 31.14 -33.44 24.85
C GLU A 297 31.70 -32.04 24.58
N ARG A 298 30.86 -31.16 24.03
CA ARG A 298 31.17 -29.77 23.72
C ARG A 298 29.93 -28.90 23.87
N ILE A 299 30.13 -27.66 24.29
CA ILE A 299 29.10 -26.65 24.41
C ILE A 299 29.49 -25.49 23.50
N GLY A 300 28.61 -25.10 22.59
CA GLY A 300 28.74 -23.88 21.82
C GLY A 300 28.05 -22.72 22.57
N VAL A 301 28.73 -21.59 22.67
CA VAL A 301 28.18 -20.38 23.27
C VAL A 301 28.28 -19.25 22.26
N ASP A 302 27.15 -18.66 21.90
CA ASP A 302 27.08 -17.40 21.15
C ASP A 302 26.67 -16.31 22.12
N VAL A 303 27.55 -15.34 22.34
CA VAL A 303 27.33 -14.24 23.28
C VAL A 303 26.84 -13.03 22.49
N ALA A 304 25.60 -12.62 22.67
CA ALA A 304 25.09 -11.38 22.14
C ALA A 304 25.83 -10.19 22.78
N ASP A 305 26.29 -9.25 21.94
CA ASP A 305 26.82 -7.96 22.37
C ASP A 305 25.66 -6.99 22.65
N THR A 306 25.92 -5.71 22.76
CA THR A 306 24.92 -4.66 23.03
C THR A 306 23.91 -4.56 21.88
N GLY A 307 22.71 -5.11 22.04
CA GLY A 307 21.63 -5.14 21.03
C GLY A 307 20.37 -5.85 21.51
N GLY A 308 19.42 -6.07 20.60
CA GLY A 308 18.18 -6.81 20.87
C GLY A 308 18.31 -8.34 20.82
N ASP A 309 19.47 -8.87 20.47
CA ASP A 309 19.71 -10.30 20.32
C ASP A 309 19.90 -10.98 21.67
N GLN A 310 19.56 -12.27 21.73
CA GLN A 310 19.72 -13.07 22.95
C GLN A 310 20.95 -13.98 22.84
N SER A 311 21.69 -14.12 23.93
CA SER A 311 22.78 -15.11 23.99
C SER A 311 22.19 -16.52 23.96
N VAL A 312 22.81 -17.40 23.15
CA VAL A 312 22.37 -18.79 22.97
C VAL A 312 23.47 -19.73 23.44
N ILE A 313 23.07 -20.76 24.19
CA ILE A 313 23.93 -21.87 24.60
C ILE A 313 23.38 -23.16 23.97
N ALA A 314 24.17 -23.82 23.14
CA ALA A 314 23.80 -25.04 22.44
C ALA A 314 24.71 -26.23 22.80
#